data_0563fbf367ead98c65a3ae6dcff2e066
#
_entry.id   0563fbf367ead98c65a3ae6dcff2e066
#
_cell.length_a   1.000
_cell.length_b   1.000
_cell.length_c   1.000
_cell.angle_alpha   90.00
_cell.angle_beta   90.00
_cell.angle_gamma   90.00
#
_symmetry.space_group_name_H-M   'P 1'
#
loop_
_entity.id
_entity.type
_entity.pdbx_description
1 polymer ?
#
loop_
_entity_poly.entity_id
_entity_poly.type
_entity_poly.pdbx_seq_one_letter_code
_entity_poly.pdbx_strand_id
1 'polypeptide(L)'
;FKTVSSISGNFSVMPNAGYPTVINNRTLFESSPRYFAIKIRDIVKEGAKIVGGCCGTTPEYIKYTVSELLNESGTEETEEPAEKEVKKEAAAGKNDFAHKLMEGKRVIAVELDPPDNADITKFWKNAVMLSQKGIDVITIADCPIAKARADSSILACKIKRELKIDALPHITCRDRNINATKALLLGLNMEGVNNVLIVTGDPIPSAMRDEVKSVFNFNSRMLAKYVSTLNKTLFNHEFLICGALNVNSKNFDIQLKMAKEKEENGVKVLLTQPVLTQKGFENLKKAKSELKTKILAGIIPVMSYRNACFMDSEISGINVSDEIIEMYKDKTKEECAALAVEISVEIAKRVKDFCDGYYLITPFGRADIIGKIVEGIKKFEYGGD
;
A
#
# COMPACT_ATOMS: atom_id res chain seq x y z
N PHE A 1 30.94 11.25 -0.14
CA PHE A 1 32.08 12.18 -0.26
C PHE A 1 31.70 13.39 -1.10
N LYS A 2 31.05 13.25 -2.24
CA LYS A 2 30.60 14.38 -3.11
C LYS A 2 29.89 15.51 -2.35
N THR A 3 29.08 15.17 -1.35
CA THR A 3 28.39 16.16 -0.51
C THR A 3 29.35 16.95 0.40
N VAL A 4 30.49 16.36 0.78
CA VAL A 4 31.47 16.97 1.68
C VAL A 4 32.53 17.76 0.87
N SER A 5 32.85 17.29 -0.33
CA SER A 5 33.86 17.95 -1.20
C SER A 5 33.43 19.34 -1.68
N SER A 6 32.15 19.69 -1.57
CA SER A 6 31.65 21.06 -1.84
C SER A 6 32.03 22.07 -0.77
N ILE A 7 32.53 21.63 0.40
CA ILE A 7 33.00 22.48 1.49
C ILE A 7 34.52 22.74 1.26
N SER A 8 34.95 23.97 1.22
CA SER A 8 36.37 24.29 1.02
C SER A 8 37.25 23.76 2.16
N GLY A 9 38.29 22.98 1.85
CA GLY A 9 39.24 22.45 2.84
C GLY A 9 40.02 21.22 2.36
N ASN A 10 41.02 20.80 3.12
CA ASN A 10 41.74 19.55 2.91
C ASN A 10 41.03 18.42 3.64
N PHE A 11 40.68 17.37 2.94
CA PHE A 11 39.96 16.22 3.50
C PHE A 11 40.86 14.99 3.58
N SER A 12 40.76 14.28 4.69
CA SER A 12 41.27 12.91 4.85
C SER A 12 40.11 11.91 4.85
N VAL A 13 40.29 10.75 4.20
CA VAL A 13 39.25 9.72 4.10
C VAL A 13 39.84 8.37 4.44
N MET A 14 39.25 7.71 5.45
CA MET A 14 39.69 6.43 6.00
C MET A 14 38.51 5.44 6.05
N PRO A 15 38.05 4.88 4.91
CA PRO A 15 36.91 3.97 4.90
C PRO A 15 37.26 2.59 5.47
N ASN A 16 36.22 1.88 5.93
CA ASN A 16 36.33 0.46 6.28
C ASN A 16 36.46 -0.41 5.03
N ALA A 17 37.00 -1.61 5.17
CA ALA A 17 37.09 -2.61 4.11
C ALA A 17 35.73 -3.32 3.84
N GLY A 18 34.65 -2.55 3.65
CA GLY A 18 33.29 -3.01 3.45
C GLY A 18 32.42 -2.94 4.73
N TYR A 19 31.22 -3.55 4.65
CA TYR A 19 30.33 -3.64 5.80
C TYR A 19 30.77 -4.73 6.77
N PRO A 20 30.67 -4.50 8.09
CA PRO A 20 30.98 -5.53 9.07
C PRO A 20 29.93 -6.65 9.07
N THR A 21 30.38 -7.89 8.93
CA THR A 21 29.55 -9.10 9.10
C THR A 21 30.02 -9.83 10.36
N VAL A 22 29.10 -10.17 11.26
CA VAL A 22 29.43 -10.91 12.50
C VAL A 22 29.18 -12.40 12.27
N ILE A 23 30.26 -13.19 12.25
CA ILE A 23 30.19 -14.65 12.14
C ILE A 23 30.92 -15.24 13.36
N ASN A 24 30.26 -16.12 14.09
CA ASN A 24 30.84 -16.77 15.30
C ASN A 24 31.44 -15.76 16.30
N ASN A 25 30.74 -14.68 16.59
CA ASN A 25 31.16 -13.59 17.48
C ASN A 25 32.44 -12.85 17.03
N ARG A 26 32.83 -12.95 15.76
CA ARG A 26 33.93 -12.22 15.14
C ARG A 26 33.40 -11.29 14.05
N THR A 27 33.84 -10.05 14.08
CA THR A 27 33.52 -9.07 13.02
C THR A 27 34.47 -9.29 11.85
N LEU A 28 33.90 -9.62 10.68
CA LEU A 28 34.62 -9.76 9.43
C LEU A 28 34.25 -8.63 8.49
N PHE A 29 35.20 -8.24 7.65
CA PHE A 29 34.98 -7.22 6.59
C PHE A 29 35.28 -7.90 5.25
N GLU A 30 34.27 -8.00 4.38
CA GLU A 30 34.33 -8.78 3.13
C GLU A 30 34.36 -7.86 1.90
N SER A 31 35.37 -7.02 1.77
CA SER A 31 35.56 -6.26 0.54
C SER A 31 36.81 -6.81 -0.18
N SER A 32 36.80 -6.78 -1.51
CA SER A 32 38.00 -7.09 -2.27
C SER A 32 39.01 -5.96 -2.16
N PRO A 33 40.34 -6.24 -1.92
CA PRO A 33 41.38 -5.21 -1.92
C PRO A 33 41.42 -4.39 -3.22
N ARG A 34 41.16 -5.01 -4.35
CA ARG A 34 41.08 -4.34 -5.67
C ARG A 34 39.90 -3.36 -5.75
N TYR A 35 38.71 -3.80 -5.34
CA TYR A 35 37.54 -2.93 -5.30
C TYR A 35 37.73 -1.73 -4.37
N PHE A 36 38.30 -1.98 -3.20
CA PHE A 36 38.65 -0.93 -2.23
C PHE A 36 39.59 0.10 -2.88
N ALA A 37 40.65 -0.35 -3.56
CA ALA A 37 41.62 0.52 -4.23
C ALA A 37 40.96 1.42 -5.32
N ILE A 38 40.07 0.84 -6.14
CA ILE A 38 39.31 1.58 -7.16
C ILE A 38 38.45 2.68 -6.49
N LYS A 39 37.76 2.37 -5.39
CA LYS A 39 36.92 3.35 -4.70
C LYS A 39 37.74 4.45 -4.00
N ILE A 40 38.92 4.14 -3.50
CA ILE A 40 39.86 5.15 -2.99
C ILE A 40 40.33 6.06 -4.13
N ARG A 41 40.66 5.52 -5.30
CA ARG A 41 41.03 6.33 -6.47
C ARG A 41 39.91 7.31 -6.85
N ASP A 42 38.67 6.84 -6.91
CA ASP A 42 37.50 7.68 -7.19
C ASP A 42 37.37 8.82 -6.16
N ILE A 43 37.61 8.55 -4.88
CA ILE A 43 37.58 9.54 -3.79
C ILE A 43 38.72 10.58 -3.92
N VAL A 44 39.91 10.15 -4.36
CA VAL A 44 41.01 11.02 -4.64
C VAL A 44 40.71 11.96 -5.81
N LYS A 45 40.10 11.46 -6.87
CA LYS A 45 39.61 12.25 -8.02
C LYS A 45 38.61 13.33 -7.60
N GLU A 46 37.79 13.06 -6.60
CA GLU A 46 36.83 14.01 -6.01
C GLU A 46 37.52 15.02 -5.03
N GLY A 47 38.85 14.97 -4.84
CA GLY A 47 39.61 15.99 -4.13
C GLY A 47 40.12 15.60 -2.73
N ALA A 48 40.04 14.35 -2.30
CA ALA A 48 40.63 13.91 -1.04
C ALA A 48 42.17 14.00 -1.12
N LYS A 49 42.83 14.59 -0.10
CA LYS A 49 44.27 14.79 -0.06
C LYS A 49 45.01 13.72 0.72
N ILE A 50 44.36 13.12 1.69
CA ILE A 50 44.91 12.03 2.49
C ILE A 50 43.91 10.87 2.45
N VAL A 51 44.36 9.71 2.06
CA VAL A 51 43.54 8.51 2.03
C VAL A 51 44.22 7.33 2.72
N GLY A 52 43.45 6.47 3.29
CA GLY A 52 43.92 5.28 3.99
C GLY A 52 42.79 4.30 4.21
N GLY A 53 42.93 3.46 5.20
CA GLY A 53 41.91 2.50 5.59
C GLY A 53 41.64 2.51 7.08
N CYS A 54 40.51 1.95 7.46
CA CYS A 54 40.10 1.78 8.86
C CYS A 54 39.84 0.28 9.14
N CYS A 55 38.73 -0.07 9.78
CA CYS A 55 38.42 -1.42 10.19
C CYS A 55 38.40 -2.42 8.99
N GLY A 56 39.05 -3.56 9.18
CA GLY A 56 39.15 -4.62 8.17
C GLY A 56 40.19 -4.39 7.06
N THR A 57 40.84 -3.21 6.98
CA THR A 57 41.93 -2.98 6.03
C THR A 57 43.22 -3.65 6.50
N THR A 58 43.86 -4.40 5.62
CA THR A 58 45.15 -5.05 5.83
C THR A 58 46.22 -4.38 4.95
N PRO A 59 47.51 -4.71 5.14
CA PRO A 59 48.58 -4.21 4.27
C PRO A 59 48.35 -4.48 2.78
N GLU A 60 47.62 -5.54 2.46
CA GLU A 60 47.25 -5.89 1.08
C GLU A 60 46.33 -4.83 0.46
N TYR A 61 45.33 -4.36 1.17
CA TYR A 61 44.45 -3.25 0.71
C TYR A 61 45.24 -1.99 0.41
N ILE A 62 46.18 -1.64 1.28
CA ILE A 62 47.02 -0.46 1.09
C ILE A 62 47.95 -0.66 -0.14
N LYS A 63 48.54 -1.85 -0.31
CA LYS A 63 49.37 -2.17 -1.47
C LYS A 63 48.60 -1.99 -2.77
N TYR A 64 47.40 -2.57 -2.90
CA TYR A 64 46.55 -2.37 -4.08
C TYR A 64 46.17 -0.91 -4.28
N THR A 65 45.84 -0.17 -3.22
CA THR A 65 45.51 1.26 -3.27
C THR A 65 46.70 2.08 -3.81
N VAL A 66 47.90 1.86 -3.30
CA VAL A 66 49.12 2.56 -3.77
C VAL A 66 49.37 2.22 -5.25
N SER A 67 49.28 0.94 -5.62
CA SER A 67 49.46 0.54 -7.02
C SER A 67 48.43 1.20 -7.95
N GLU A 68 47.17 1.28 -7.55
CA GLU A 68 46.10 1.89 -8.31
C GLU A 68 46.30 3.41 -8.50
N LEU A 69 46.76 4.10 -7.45
CA LEU A 69 47.03 5.56 -7.48
C LEU A 69 48.31 5.91 -8.25
N LEU A 70 49.31 5.01 -8.29
CA LEU A 70 50.57 5.26 -9.00
C LEU A 70 50.48 4.83 -10.48
N ASN A 71 49.58 3.92 -10.87
CA ASN A 71 49.43 3.44 -12.23
C ASN A 71 48.53 4.33 -13.13
N GLU A 72 48.34 5.59 -12.80
CA GLU A 72 47.59 6.55 -13.62
C GLU A 72 48.21 6.87 -15.01
N SER A 73 49.24 6.13 -15.46
CA SER A 73 49.84 6.29 -16.78
C SER A 73 49.61 5.12 -17.75
N GLY A 74 48.61 4.27 -17.48
CA GLY A 74 48.28 3.13 -18.37
C GLY A 74 46.77 2.96 -18.48
N THR A 75 46.22 3.48 -19.55
CA THR A 75 44.88 3.21 -20.05
C THR A 75 44.61 1.72 -20.15
N GLU A 76 43.83 1.17 -19.25
CA GLU A 76 42.80 0.18 -19.56
C GLU A 76 41.52 0.66 -18.92
N GLU A 77 40.76 1.38 -19.70
CA GLU A 77 39.33 1.52 -19.52
C GLU A 77 38.75 0.09 -19.53
N THR A 78 38.62 -0.53 -18.35
CA THR A 78 37.53 -1.46 -18.22
C THR A 78 36.29 -0.58 -18.29
N GLU A 79 35.71 -0.50 -19.48
CA GLU A 79 34.33 -0.07 -19.65
C GLU A 79 33.53 -0.75 -18.57
N GLU A 80 33.16 -0.01 -17.52
CA GLU A 80 31.86 -0.29 -16.87
C GLU A 80 30.92 -0.38 -18.09
N PRO A 81 30.13 -1.45 -18.23
CA PRO A 81 29.14 -1.45 -19.27
C PRO A 81 28.40 -0.13 -19.10
N ALA A 82 28.62 0.79 -20.06
CA ALA A 82 27.89 2.03 -20.10
C ALA A 82 26.45 1.59 -19.80
N GLU A 83 25.89 2.07 -18.68
CA GLU A 83 24.46 2.06 -18.52
C GLU A 83 23.99 2.73 -19.80
N LYS A 84 23.73 1.89 -20.81
CA LYS A 84 22.83 2.29 -21.87
C LYS A 84 21.66 2.82 -21.06
N GLU A 85 21.47 4.12 -21.11
CA GLU A 85 20.17 4.67 -20.78
C GLU A 85 19.21 3.79 -21.57
N VAL A 86 18.75 2.74 -20.93
CA VAL A 86 17.51 2.10 -21.32
C VAL A 86 16.58 3.27 -21.21
N LYS A 87 16.32 3.92 -22.36
CA LYS A 87 15.25 4.90 -22.45
C LYS A 87 14.13 4.23 -21.68
N LYS A 88 13.86 4.76 -20.50
CA LYS A 88 12.73 4.36 -19.70
C LYS A 88 11.55 4.58 -20.63
N GLU A 89 11.26 3.57 -21.45
CA GLU A 89 9.93 3.43 -21.98
C GLU A 89 9.09 3.27 -20.74
N ALA A 90 8.58 4.40 -20.31
CA ALA A 90 7.59 4.51 -19.27
C ALA A 90 6.30 3.85 -19.77
N ALA A 91 6.33 2.52 -19.84
CA ALA A 91 5.15 1.69 -19.68
C ALA A 91 4.80 1.66 -18.17
N ALA A 92 5.06 2.74 -17.49
CA ALA A 92 4.52 2.99 -16.18
C ALA A 92 3.06 3.30 -16.37
N GLY A 93 2.25 2.30 -16.12
CA GLY A 93 0.82 2.40 -16.27
C GLY A 93 0.29 3.64 -15.58
N LYS A 94 -0.40 4.45 -16.34
CA LYS A 94 -1.14 5.61 -15.87
C LYS A 94 -1.97 5.19 -14.65
N ASN A 95 -1.82 5.88 -13.55
CA ASN A 95 -2.65 5.67 -12.35
C ASN A 95 -3.95 6.47 -12.53
N ASP A 96 -4.87 5.90 -13.30
CA ASP A 96 -6.11 6.59 -13.67
C ASP A 96 -7.03 6.80 -12.46
N PHE A 97 -7.01 5.88 -11.49
CA PHE A 97 -7.73 6.02 -10.23
C PHE A 97 -7.26 7.25 -9.46
N ALA A 98 -5.95 7.38 -9.24
CA ALA A 98 -5.39 8.52 -8.53
C ALA A 98 -5.66 9.83 -9.28
N HIS A 99 -5.49 9.85 -10.59
CA HIS A 99 -5.70 11.01 -11.43
C HIS A 99 -7.15 11.51 -11.35
N LYS A 100 -8.13 10.62 -11.59
CA LYS A 100 -9.55 10.96 -11.49
C LYS A 100 -9.91 11.54 -10.11
N LEU A 101 -9.44 10.89 -9.05
CA LEU A 101 -9.76 11.31 -7.69
C LEU A 101 -9.15 12.67 -7.35
N MET A 102 -7.91 12.93 -7.78
CA MET A 102 -7.24 14.22 -7.54
C MET A 102 -7.84 15.35 -8.37
N GLU A 103 -8.38 15.07 -9.56
CA GLU A 103 -9.19 16.01 -10.35
C GLU A 103 -10.57 16.30 -9.76
N GLY A 104 -10.95 15.68 -8.64
CA GLY A 104 -12.25 15.84 -8.00
C GLY A 104 -13.37 15.04 -8.66
N LYS A 105 -13.04 14.09 -9.54
CA LYS A 105 -14.02 13.17 -10.11
C LYS A 105 -14.32 12.06 -9.11
N ARG A 106 -15.58 11.66 -9.01
CA ARG A 106 -15.97 10.53 -8.16
C ARG A 106 -15.44 9.23 -8.71
N VAL A 107 -15.04 8.35 -7.82
CA VAL A 107 -14.48 7.03 -8.13
C VAL A 107 -15.22 5.92 -7.41
N ILE A 108 -15.19 4.73 -7.99
CA ILE A 108 -15.76 3.51 -7.40
C ILE A 108 -14.62 2.51 -7.20
N ALA A 109 -14.28 2.27 -5.94
CA ALA A 109 -13.36 1.21 -5.51
C ALA A 109 -14.17 -0.01 -5.09
N VAL A 110 -13.75 -1.21 -5.51
CA VAL A 110 -14.42 -2.46 -5.13
C VAL A 110 -13.43 -3.41 -4.48
N GLU A 111 -13.74 -3.87 -3.27
CA GLU A 111 -12.95 -4.84 -2.56
C GLU A 111 -13.30 -6.26 -2.96
N LEU A 112 -12.28 -7.06 -3.22
CA LEU A 112 -12.36 -8.51 -3.40
C LEU A 112 -11.47 -9.19 -2.36
N ASP A 113 -12.03 -10.13 -1.62
CA ASP A 113 -11.27 -11.00 -0.74
C ASP A 113 -10.40 -11.97 -1.55
N PRO A 114 -9.11 -12.08 -1.22
CA PRO A 114 -8.25 -13.08 -1.83
C PRO A 114 -8.65 -14.50 -1.43
N PRO A 115 -8.43 -15.51 -2.30
CA PRO A 115 -8.76 -16.90 -1.98
C PRO A 115 -7.89 -17.44 -0.82
N ASP A 116 -8.44 -18.41 -0.11
CA ASP A 116 -7.76 -19.12 0.99
C ASP A 116 -7.03 -20.40 0.52
N ASN A 117 -7.02 -20.64 -0.77
CA ASN A 117 -6.36 -21.75 -1.43
C ASN A 117 -5.75 -21.31 -2.77
N ALA A 118 -5.13 -22.22 -3.50
CA ALA A 118 -4.47 -21.94 -4.78
C ALA A 118 -5.41 -21.74 -5.98
N ASP A 119 -6.72 -21.96 -5.82
CA ASP A 119 -7.71 -21.77 -6.88
C ASP A 119 -8.19 -20.32 -6.94
N ILE A 120 -7.74 -19.56 -7.93
CA ILE A 120 -8.13 -18.19 -8.15
C ILE A 120 -9.36 -18.04 -9.07
N THR A 121 -9.96 -19.12 -9.54
CA THR A 121 -11.00 -19.10 -10.59
C THR A 121 -12.17 -18.17 -10.23
N LYS A 122 -12.70 -18.29 -9.02
CA LYS A 122 -13.80 -17.45 -8.54
C LYS A 122 -13.40 -16.00 -8.40
N PHE A 123 -12.24 -15.75 -7.78
CA PHE A 123 -11.67 -14.40 -7.64
C PHE A 123 -11.48 -13.73 -9.00
N TRP A 124 -10.87 -14.46 -9.94
CA TRP A 124 -10.56 -13.94 -11.27
C TRP A 124 -11.83 -13.65 -12.09
N LYS A 125 -12.81 -14.56 -12.07
CA LYS A 125 -14.12 -14.33 -12.69
C LYS A 125 -14.79 -13.06 -12.17
N ASN A 126 -14.75 -12.84 -10.86
CA ASN A 126 -15.30 -11.64 -10.23
C ASN A 126 -14.54 -10.38 -10.65
N ALA A 127 -13.19 -10.42 -10.66
CA ALA A 127 -12.36 -9.30 -11.08
C ALA A 127 -12.63 -8.89 -12.54
N VAL A 128 -12.71 -9.88 -13.45
CA VAL A 128 -13.05 -9.63 -14.86
C VAL A 128 -14.44 -9.00 -14.99
N MET A 129 -15.45 -9.56 -14.32
CA MET A 129 -16.81 -9.05 -14.39
C MET A 129 -16.90 -7.61 -13.87
N LEU A 130 -16.26 -7.30 -12.76
CA LEU A 130 -16.28 -5.97 -12.16
C LEU A 130 -15.51 -4.95 -13.01
N SER A 131 -14.38 -5.34 -13.61
CA SER A 131 -13.63 -4.44 -14.51
C SER A 131 -14.48 -4.00 -15.71
N GLN A 132 -15.33 -4.88 -16.22
CA GLN A 132 -16.28 -4.58 -17.32
C GLN A 132 -17.44 -3.67 -16.89
N LYS A 133 -17.71 -3.57 -15.58
CA LYS A 133 -18.71 -2.63 -15.05
C LYS A 133 -18.18 -1.18 -14.92
N GLY A 134 -16.92 -0.95 -15.29
CA GLY A 134 -16.31 0.39 -15.30
C GLY A 134 -16.14 0.95 -13.90
N ILE A 135 -15.70 0.13 -12.96
CA ILE A 135 -15.15 0.56 -11.69
C ILE A 135 -13.75 1.15 -11.90
N ASP A 136 -13.24 1.92 -10.95
CA ASP A 136 -11.96 2.63 -11.11
C ASP A 136 -10.77 1.84 -10.55
N VAL A 137 -10.98 1.06 -9.49
CA VAL A 137 -9.93 0.29 -8.83
C VAL A 137 -10.50 -0.95 -8.14
N ILE A 138 -9.75 -2.06 -8.20
CA ILE A 138 -10.01 -3.24 -7.37
C ILE A 138 -9.10 -3.21 -6.17
N THR A 139 -9.67 -3.24 -4.96
CA THR A 139 -8.90 -3.36 -3.72
C THR A 139 -8.84 -4.83 -3.28
N ILE A 140 -7.73 -5.24 -2.68
CA ILE A 140 -7.52 -6.63 -2.28
C ILE A 140 -7.07 -6.67 -0.82
N ALA A 141 -7.86 -7.33 0.03
CA ALA A 141 -7.55 -7.44 1.45
C ALA A 141 -6.25 -8.24 1.71
N ASP A 142 -5.49 -7.87 2.73
CA ASP A 142 -4.26 -8.56 3.16
C ASP A 142 -4.53 -9.38 4.41
N CYS A 143 -4.71 -10.69 4.27
CA CYS A 143 -4.95 -11.63 5.36
C CYS A 143 -6.06 -11.15 6.33
N PRO A 144 -7.31 -10.94 5.85
CA PRO A 144 -8.40 -10.46 6.67
C PRO A 144 -8.66 -11.40 7.85
N ILE A 145 -9.06 -10.83 8.99
CA ILE A 145 -9.27 -11.56 10.26
C ILE A 145 -8.01 -12.35 10.68
N ALA A 146 -6.82 -11.87 10.31
CA ALA A 146 -5.54 -12.51 10.58
C ALA A 146 -5.42 -13.97 10.09
N LYS A 147 -6.19 -14.37 9.07
CA LYS A 147 -6.10 -15.68 8.43
C LYS A 147 -5.31 -15.57 7.13
N ALA A 148 -4.39 -16.51 6.91
CA ALA A 148 -3.60 -16.57 5.69
C ALA A 148 -4.50 -16.69 4.46
N ARG A 149 -4.20 -15.88 3.44
CA ARG A 149 -4.85 -15.83 2.14
C ARG A 149 -3.79 -15.67 1.06
N ALA A 150 -4.19 -15.82 -0.20
CA ALA A 150 -3.31 -15.46 -1.31
C ALA A 150 -2.84 -14.00 -1.15
N ASP A 151 -1.56 -13.73 -1.42
CA ASP A 151 -0.95 -12.42 -1.21
C ASP A 151 -1.63 -11.33 -2.07
N SER A 152 -2.08 -10.27 -1.42
CA SER A 152 -2.81 -9.17 -2.03
C SER A 152 -2.02 -8.47 -3.13
N SER A 153 -0.70 -8.36 -2.96
CA SER A 153 0.19 -7.69 -3.91
C SER A 153 0.39 -8.51 -5.19
N ILE A 154 0.50 -9.83 -5.08
CA ILE A 154 0.61 -10.72 -6.25
C ILE A 154 -0.68 -10.64 -7.08
N LEU A 155 -1.84 -10.66 -6.44
CA LEU A 155 -3.13 -10.52 -7.12
C LEU A 155 -3.29 -9.13 -7.73
N ALA A 156 -2.83 -8.07 -7.05
CA ALA A 156 -2.84 -6.72 -7.59
C ALA A 156 -1.97 -6.59 -8.85
N CYS A 157 -0.78 -7.16 -8.86
CA CYS A 157 0.09 -7.20 -10.04
C CYS A 157 -0.59 -7.95 -11.21
N LYS A 158 -1.24 -9.09 -10.94
CA LYS A 158 -1.99 -9.84 -11.96
C LYS A 158 -3.15 -9.01 -12.55
N ILE A 159 -3.95 -8.35 -11.70
CA ILE A 159 -5.03 -7.46 -12.13
C ILE A 159 -4.48 -6.34 -13.03
N LYS A 160 -3.43 -5.65 -12.59
CA LYS A 160 -2.83 -4.56 -13.36
C LYS A 160 -2.31 -5.02 -14.71
N ARG A 161 -1.62 -6.17 -14.75
CA ARG A 161 -1.06 -6.71 -16.01
C ARG A 161 -2.13 -7.19 -17.00
N GLU A 162 -3.15 -7.91 -16.51
CA GLU A 162 -4.08 -8.62 -17.40
C GLU A 162 -5.36 -7.85 -17.66
N LEU A 163 -5.91 -7.13 -16.67
CA LEU A 163 -7.15 -6.37 -16.82
C LEU A 163 -6.94 -4.90 -17.14
N LYS A 164 -5.70 -4.39 -17.00
CA LYS A 164 -5.34 -2.98 -17.24
C LYS A 164 -6.14 -1.97 -16.41
N ILE A 165 -6.76 -2.42 -15.31
CA ILE A 165 -7.41 -1.60 -14.30
C ILE A 165 -6.44 -1.35 -13.14
N ASP A 166 -6.61 -0.25 -12.43
CA ASP A 166 -5.83 0.02 -11.24
C ASP A 166 -6.17 -0.96 -10.12
N ALA A 167 -5.15 -1.31 -9.35
CA ALA A 167 -5.27 -2.17 -8.19
C ALA A 167 -4.77 -1.45 -6.94
N LEU A 168 -5.39 -1.74 -5.80
CA LEU A 168 -5.10 -1.17 -4.49
C LEU A 168 -4.92 -2.32 -3.48
N PRO A 169 -3.74 -2.96 -3.42
CA PRO A 169 -3.48 -3.97 -2.41
C PRO A 169 -3.47 -3.35 -1.01
N HIS A 170 -4.07 -4.03 -0.04
CA HIS A 170 -3.90 -3.70 1.36
C HIS A 170 -2.53 -4.20 1.81
N ILE A 171 -1.90 -3.44 2.70
CA ILE A 171 -0.63 -3.80 3.33
C ILE A 171 -0.79 -3.68 4.83
N THR A 172 -0.76 -4.84 5.52
CA THR A 172 -0.80 -4.89 6.98
C THR A 172 0.59 -4.71 7.58
N CYS A 173 0.65 -4.04 8.75
CA CYS A 173 1.87 -3.93 9.53
C CYS A 173 2.18 -5.21 10.33
N ARG A 174 1.24 -6.18 10.36
CA ARG A 174 1.29 -7.34 11.24
C ARG A 174 2.35 -8.36 10.85
N ASP A 175 2.45 -8.69 9.57
CA ASP A 175 3.11 -9.94 9.13
C ASP A 175 4.49 -9.71 8.51
N ARG A 176 4.88 -8.46 8.21
CA ARG A 176 6.11 -8.16 7.49
C ARG A 176 7.05 -7.26 8.28
N ASN A 177 8.34 -7.58 8.28
CA ASN A 177 9.37 -6.67 8.76
C ASN A 177 9.66 -5.55 7.73
N ILE A 178 10.49 -4.58 8.12
CA ILE A 178 10.81 -3.42 7.28
C ILE A 178 11.42 -3.81 5.93
N ASN A 179 12.30 -4.82 5.89
CA ASN A 179 12.95 -5.26 4.65
C ASN A 179 11.95 -5.94 3.71
N ALA A 180 11.11 -6.84 4.25
CA ALA A 180 10.06 -7.49 3.49
C ALA A 180 9.04 -6.48 2.94
N THR A 181 8.67 -5.47 3.74
CA THR A 181 7.78 -4.38 3.32
C THR A 181 8.42 -3.55 2.20
N LYS A 182 9.70 -3.20 2.32
CA LYS A 182 10.42 -2.45 1.28
C LYS A 182 10.54 -3.23 -0.02
N ALA A 183 10.87 -4.52 0.06
CA ALA A 183 10.97 -5.40 -1.11
C ALA A 183 9.61 -5.55 -1.82
N LEU A 184 8.52 -5.70 -1.07
CA LEU A 184 7.16 -5.73 -1.58
C LEU A 184 6.82 -4.44 -2.35
N LEU A 185 7.08 -3.28 -1.75
CA LEU A 185 6.80 -1.97 -2.37
C LEU A 185 7.62 -1.77 -3.66
N LEU A 186 8.89 -2.19 -3.67
CA LEU A 186 9.70 -2.17 -4.89
C LEU A 186 9.07 -3.03 -5.99
N GLY A 187 8.65 -4.26 -5.67
CA GLY A 187 7.98 -5.15 -6.62
C GLY A 187 6.68 -4.56 -7.17
N LEU A 188 5.83 -4.00 -6.31
CA LEU A 188 4.60 -3.32 -6.74
C LEU A 188 4.89 -2.15 -7.69
N ASN A 189 5.90 -1.32 -7.37
CA ASN A 189 6.28 -0.18 -8.20
C ASN A 189 6.80 -0.61 -9.58
N MET A 190 7.60 -1.68 -9.64
CA MET A 190 8.08 -2.28 -10.91
C MET A 190 6.92 -2.78 -11.78
N GLU A 191 5.85 -3.31 -11.18
CA GLU A 191 4.66 -3.82 -11.85
C GLU A 191 3.63 -2.72 -12.19
N GLY A 192 3.94 -1.45 -11.88
CA GLY A 192 3.04 -0.31 -12.12
C GLY A 192 1.82 -0.27 -11.19
N VAL A 193 1.85 -0.99 -10.06
CA VAL A 193 0.85 -0.89 -9.00
C VAL A 193 1.28 0.20 -8.03
N ASN A 194 0.75 1.40 -8.22
CA ASN A 194 1.17 2.61 -7.51
C ASN A 194 0.11 3.11 -6.52
N ASN A 195 -0.75 2.23 -6.03
CA ASN A 195 -1.71 2.50 -4.96
C ASN A 195 -1.52 1.48 -3.85
N VAL A 196 -1.56 1.91 -2.59
CA VAL A 196 -1.50 1.00 -1.44
C VAL A 196 -2.45 1.47 -0.34
N LEU A 197 -3.22 0.55 0.24
CA LEU A 197 -4.00 0.80 1.44
C LEU A 197 -3.24 0.29 2.66
N ILE A 198 -2.79 1.20 3.50
CA ILE A 198 -2.01 0.89 4.70
C ILE A 198 -2.93 0.72 5.90
N VAL A 199 -2.91 -0.47 6.49
CA VAL A 199 -3.68 -0.81 7.69
C VAL A 199 -2.77 -1.42 8.76
N THR A 200 -3.17 -1.32 10.01
CA THR A 200 -2.42 -1.96 11.10
C THR A 200 -2.48 -3.48 11.00
N GLY A 201 -3.61 -4.02 10.56
CA GLY A 201 -3.92 -5.45 10.55
C GLY A 201 -4.68 -5.88 11.80
N ASP A 202 -5.54 -6.86 11.65
CA ASP A 202 -6.32 -7.45 12.75
C ASP A 202 -5.41 -8.19 13.74
N PRO A 203 -5.76 -8.23 15.02
CA PRO A 203 -5.02 -9.01 16.00
C PRO A 203 -5.12 -10.50 15.68
N ILE A 204 -4.02 -11.23 15.93
CA ILE A 204 -3.99 -12.69 15.75
C ILE A 204 -4.95 -13.33 16.75
N PRO A 205 -5.90 -14.17 16.30
CA PRO A 205 -6.79 -14.90 17.18
C PRO A 205 -6.03 -15.71 18.23
N SER A 206 -6.57 -15.78 19.44
CA SER A 206 -5.89 -16.46 20.57
C SER A 206 -5.52 -17.91 20.24
N ALA A 207 -6.37 -18.63 19.52
CA ALA A 207 -6.13 -20.01 19.12
C ALA A 207 -4.96 -20.21 18.13
N MET A 208 -4.52 -19.14 17.44
CA MET A 208 -3.44 -19.19 16.45
C MET A 208 -2.11 -18.61 16.97
N ARG A 209 -2.06 -18.08 18.19
CA ARG A 209 -0.88 -17.37 18.72
C ARG A 209 0.34 -18.25 18.94
N ASP A 210 0.17 -19.55 19.02
CA ASP A 210 1.30 -20.49 19.15
C ASP A 210 1.98 -20.72 17.80
N GLU A 211 1.26 -20.70 16.72
CA GLU A 211 1.76 -20.93 15.36
C GLU A 211 2.21 -19.62 14.67
N VAL A 212 1.46 -18.53 14.89
CA VAL A 212 1.69 -17.25 14.22
C VAL A 212 2.18 -16.20 15.20
N LYS A 213 3.32 -15.59 14.88
CA LYS A 213 3.87 -14.45 15.64
C LYS A 213 3.76 -13.18 14.83
N SER A 214 3.21 -12.13 15.43
CA SER A 214 3.17 -10.81 14.81
C SER A 214 4.54 -10.14 14.81
N VAL A 215 4.84 -9.40 13.77
CA VAL A 215 6.11 -8.67 13.61
C VAL A 215 5.98 -7.21 14.05
N PHE A 216 4.95 -6.51 13.60
CA PHE A 216 4.63 -5.11 13.93
C PHE A 216 5.85 -4.17 14.04
N ASN A 217 6.72 -4.13 13.02
CA ASN A 217 7.79 -3.11 12.96
C ASN A 217 7.20 -1.69 12.84
N PHE A 218 5.98 -1.58 12.31
CA PHE A 218 5.25 -0.34 12.14
C PHE A 218 3.84 -0.43 12.72
N ASN A 219 3.26 0.72 13.01
CA ASN A 219 1.81 0.93 12.92
C ASN A 219 1.47 1.61 11.60
N SER A 220 0.18 1.74 11.27
CA SER A 220 -0.26 2.30 9.98
C SER A 220 0.24 3.73 9.72
N ARG A 221 0.38 4.57 10.74
CA ARG A 221 0.88 5.95 10.62
C ARG A 221 2.37 5.98 10.33
N MET A 222 3.14 5.15 11.02
CA MET A 222 4.60 4.99 10.79
C MET A 222 4.88 4.44 9.40
N LEU A 223 4.11 3.43 8.97
CA LEU A 223 4.26 2.86 7.63
C LEU A 223 3.90 3.88 6.54
N ALA A 224 2.85 4.67 6.73
CA ALA A 224 2.51 5.76 5.81
C ALA A 224 3.65 6.77 5.67
N LYS A 225 4.24 7.21 6.78
CA LYS A 225 5.42 8.08 6.77
C LYS A 225 6.61 7.45 6.05
N TYR A 226 6.85 6.16 6.29
CA TYR A 226 7.93 5.42 5.64
C TYR A 226 7.74 5.38 4.12
N VAL A 227 6.55 5.00 3.64
CA VAL A 227 6.22 4.98 2.19
C VAL A 227 6.33 6.39 1.59
N SER A 228 5.82 7.42 2.30
CA SER A 228 5.93 8.82 1.87
C SER A 228 7.39 9.28 1.73
N THR A 229 8.29 8.80 2.59
CA THR A 229 9.72 9.07 2.46
C THR A 229 10.31 8.36 1.25
N LEU A 230 9.96 7.09 1.04
CA LEU A 230 10.44 6.31 -0.10
C LEU A 230 9.93 6.86 -1.44
N ASN A 231 8.73 7.44 -1.49
CA ASN A 231 8.21 8.13 -2.67
C ASN A 231 9.18 9.20 -3.19
N LYS A 232 9.88 9.89 -2.29
CA LYS A 232 10.81 10.97 -2.65
C LYS A 232 12.18 10.48 -3.08
N THR A 233 12.56 9.25 -2.72
CA THR A 233 13.96 8.82 -2.80
C THR A 233 14.20 7.54 -3.56
N LEU A 234 13.18 6.68 -3.73
CA LEU A 234 13.39 5.31 -4.20
C LEU A 234 12.53 4.91 -5.38
N PHE A 235 11.27 5.34 -5.42
CA PHE A 235 10.31 4.85 -6.41
C PHE A 235 10.34 5.65 -7.71
N ASN A 236 10.14 4.97 -8.83
CA ASN A 236 10.02 5.62 -10.13
C ASN A 236 8.73 6.42 -10.26
N HIS A 237 7.66 5.93 -9.61
CA HIS A 237 6.35 6.55 -9.54
C HIS A 237 5.89 6.56 -8.10
N GLU A 238 5.40 7.70 -7.64
CA GLU A 238 4.91 7.82 -6.27
C GLU A 238 3.70 6.91 -6.03
N PHE A 239 3.67 6.25 -4.88
CA PHE A 239 2.46 5.58 -4.41
C PHE A 239 1.43 6.60 -3.96
N LEU A 240 0.18 6.41 -4.41
CA LEU A 240 -0.97 6.97 -3.73
C LEU A 240 -1.18 6.19 -2.43
N ILE A 241 -0.91 6.84 -1.30
CA ILE A 241 -1.05 6.23 0.02
C ILE A 241 -2.48 6.40 0.51
N CYS A 242 -3.17 5.29 0.68
CA CYS A 242 -4.50 5.23 1.25
C CYS A 242 -4.43 4.71 2.70
N GLY A 243 -5.40 5.09 3.52
CA GLY A 243 -5.53 4.63 4.90
C GLY A 243 -6.99 4.29 5.23
N ALA A 244 -7.22 3.60 6.35
CA ALA A 244 -8.57 3.30 6.82
C ALA A 244 -9.05 4.35 7.84
N LEU A 245 -10.36 4.62 7.85
CA LEU A 245 -11.05 5.47 8.82
C LEU A 245 -12.27 4.74 9.40
N ASN A 246 -12.28 4.50 10.70
CA ASN A 246 -13.44 3.91 11.37
C ASN A 246 -14.46 4.98 11.80
N VAL A 247 -15.49 5.18 10.96
CA VAL A 247 -16.59 6.11 11.22
C VAL A 247 -17.60 5.59 12.25
N ASN A 248 -17.53 4.30 12.59
CA ASN A 248 -18.44 3.65 13.53
C ASN A 248 -17.88 3.57 14.98
N SER A 249 -16.71 4.16 15.21
CA SER A 249 -16.08 4.16 16.54
C SER A 249 -16.95 4.86 17.58
N LYS A 250 -17.02 4.29 18.79
CA LYS A 250 -17.69 4.91 19.95
C LYS A 250 -17.10 6.29 20.27
N ASN A 251 -15.77 6.43 20.15
CA ASN A 251 -15.08 7.71 20.31
C ASN A 251 -14.47 8.14 18.96
N PHE A 252 -15.28 8.85 18.18
CA PHE A 252 -14.86 9.26 16.84
C PHE A 252 -13.77 10.35 16.85
N ASP A 253 -13.70 11.18 17.89
CA ASP A 253 -12.68 12.23 17.98
C ASP A 253 -11.26 11.66 18.04
N ILE A 254 -11.08 10.50 18.69
CA ILE A 254 -9.81 9.77 18.66
C ILE A 254 -9.50 9.28 17.22
N GLN A 255 -10.49 8.73 16.53
CA GLN A 255 -10.30 8.29 15.13
C GLN A 255 -9.96 9.45 14.21
N LEU A 256 -10.61 10.58 14.40
CA LEU A 256 -10.35 11.80 13.63
C LEU A 256 -8.93 12.34 13.89
N LYS A 257 -8.49 12.36 15.15
CA LYS A 257 -7.10 12.69 15.49
C LYS A 257 -6.12 11.76 14.80
N MET A 258 -6.34 10.44 14.85
CA MET A 258 -5.51 9.46 14.16
C MET A 258 -5.53 9.63 12.64
N ALA A 259 -6.66 10.05 12.06
CA ALA A 259 -6.78 10.36 10.64
C ALA A 259 -5.95 11.60 10.25
N LYS A 260 -5.96 12.66 11.07
CA LYS A 260 -5.09 13.83 10.89
C LYS A 260 -3.61 13.45 10.94
N GLU A 261 -3.20 12.62 11.89
CA GLU A 261 -1.83 12.09 11.94
C GLU A 261 -1.47 11.26 10.68
N LYS A 262 -2.41 10.49 10.12
CA LYS A 262 -2.21 9.79 8.84
C LYS A 262 -2.03 10.77 7.68
N GLU A 263 -2.86 11.82 7.62
CA GLU A 263 -2.77 12.89 6.62
C GLU A 263 -1.40 13.58 6.66
N GLU A 264 -0.91 13.97 7.84
CA GLU A 264 0.41 14.55 8.06
C GLU A 264 1.55 13.61 7.63
N ASN A 265 1.34 12.30 7.76
CA ASN A 265 2.30 11.27 7.35
C ASN A 265 2.17 10.85 5.86
N GLY A 266 1.38 11.57 5.07
CA GLY A 266 1.35 11.41 3.61
C GLY A 266 0.18 10.59 3.07
N VAL A 267 -0.77 10.17 3.91
CA VAL A 267 -2.03 9.57 3.42
C VAL A 267 -2.83 10.64 2.66
N LYS A 268 -3.26 10.30 1.45
CA LYS A 268 -4.03 11.19 0.58
C LYS A 268 -5.50 10.79 0.44
N VAL A 269 -5.81 9.54 0.75
CA VAL A 269 -7.16 8.96 0.61
C VAL A 269 -7.49 8.13 1.84
N LEU A 270 -8.68 8.29 2.38
CA LEU A 270 -9.20 7.47 3.47
C LEU A 270 -10.38 6.64 2.97
N LEU A 271 -10.31 5.33 3.15
CA LEU A 271 -11.41 4.40 2.94
C LEU A 271 -12.10 4.16 4.28
N THR A 272 -13.42 4.39 4.35
CA THR A 272 -14.13 4.25 5.62
C THR A 272 -14.61 2.83 5.86
N GLN A 273 -14.88 2.49 7.11
CA GLN A 273 -15.72 1.35 7.45
C GLN A 273 -17.14 1.59 6.90
N PRO A 274 -17.95 0.54 6.69
CA PRO A 274 -19.31 0.66 6.14
C PRO A 274 -20.19 1.62 6.94
N VAL A 275 -20.94 2.47 6.22
CA VAL A 275 -21.82 3.48 6.82
C VAL A 275 -23.26 2.95 6.79
N LEU A 276 -23.70 2.30 7.86
CA LEU A 276 -25.04 1.68 8.01
C LEU A 276 -25.86 2.25 9.17
N THR A 277 -25.36 3.29 9.82
CA THR A 277 -26.04 3.92 10.98
C THR A 277 -26.06 5.43 10.84
N GLN A 278 -27.05 6.09 11.48
CA GLN A 278 -27.14 7.55 11.53
C GLN A 278 -25.85 8.17 12.09
N LYS A 279 -25.29 7.60 13.16
CA LYS A 279 -24.04 8.07 13.76
C LYS A 279 -22.85 7.96 12.80
N GLY A 280 -22.78 6.88 12.00
CA GLY A 280 -21.76 6.71 10.95
C GLY A 280 -21.83 7.83 9.90
N PHE A 281 -23.04 8.23 9.48
CA PHE A 281 -23.23 9.37 8.57
C PHE A 281 -22.76 10.69 9.18
N GLU A 282 -23.10 10.98 10.42
CA GLU A 282 -22.68 12.18 11.13
C GLU A 282 -21.16 12.25 11.28
N ASN A 283 -20.53 11.14 11.63
CA ASN A 283 -19.09 11.02 11.74
C ASN A 283 -18.39 11.19 10.37
N LEU A 284 -18.96 10.64 9.30
CA LEU A 284 -18.47 10.85 7.93
C LEU A 284 -18.53 12.33 7.55
N LYS A 285 -19.65 13.00 7.80
CA LYS A 285 -19.82 14.43 7.56
C LYS A 285 -18.79 15.25 8.33
N LYS A 286 -18.57 14.92 9.62
CA LYS A 286 -17.54 15.56 10.44
C LYS A 286 -16.15 15.34 9.87
N ALA A 287 -15.81 14.10 9.47
CA ALA A 287 -14.52 13.80 8.83
C ALA A 287 -14.31 14.65 7.58
N LYS A 288 -15.31 14.74 6.71
CA LYS A 288 -15.23 15.52 5.48
C LYS A 288 -15.00 17.01 5.72
N SER A 289 -15.54 17.57 6.80
CA SER A 289 -15.35 18.98 7.16
C SER A 289 -13.98 19.28 7.79
N GLU A 290 -13.31 18.29 8.40
CA GLU A 290 -12.08 18.51 9.16
C GLU A 290 -10.80 17.97 8.49
N LEU A 291 -10.92 17.07 7.51
CA LEU A 291 -9.80 16.46 6.81
C LEU A 291 -9.65 17.02 5.41
N LYS A 292 -8.40 17.15 4.97
CA LYS A 292 -8.05 17.55 3.59
C LYS A 292 -7.92 16.35 2.66
N THR A 293 -7.74 15.15 3.23
CA THR A 293 -7.69 13.90 2.48
C THR A 293 -8.99 13.64 1.74
N LYS A 294 -8.88 12.98 0.59
CA LYS A 294 -10.05 12.42 -0.10
C LYS A 294 -10.66 11.29 0.73
N ILE A 295 -11.98 11.13 0.69
CA ILE A 295 -12.69 10.11 1.47
C ILE A 295 -13.53 9.25 0.52
N LEU A 296 -13.32 7.92 0.55
CA LEU A 296 -14.19 6.95 -0.10
C LEU A 296 -15.10 6.34 0.97
N ALA A 297 -16.41 6.53 0.81
CA ALA A 297 -17.39 6.03 1.76
C ALA A 297 -17.58 4.51 1.62
N GLY A 298 -17.40 3.79 2.71
CA GLY A 298 -17.56 2.33 2.76
C GLY A 298 -19.03 1.92 2.67
N ILE A 299 -19.34 1.01 1.78
CA ILE A 299 -20.68 0.42 1.58
C ILE A 299 -20.52 -1.08 1.48
N ILE A 300 -21.23 -1.81 2.35
CA ILE A 300 -21.31 -3.28 2.33
C ILE A 300 -22.77 -3.70 2.20
N PRO A 301 -23.15 -4.46 1.18
CA PRO A 301 -24.51 -4.96 1.09
C PRO A 301 -24.79 -6.02 2.16
N VAL A 302 -25.87 -5.84 2.90
CA VAL A 302 -26.38 -6.82 3.86
C VAL A 302 -27.12 -7.92 3.10
N MET A 303 -26.79 -9.18 3.34
CA MET A 303 -27.25 -10.30 2.52
C MET A 303 -28.41 -11.11 3.11
N SER A 304 -28.71 -10.93 4.40
CA SER A 304 -29.82 -11.59 5.11
C SER A 304 -29.96 -11.04 6.54
N TYR A 305 -31.05 -11.33 7.20
CA TYR A 305 -31.27 -11.04 8.61
C TYR A 305 -30.12 -11.56 9.49
N ARG A 306 -29.76 -12.84 9.34
CA ARG A 306 -28.64 -13.44 10.08
C ARG A 306 -27.30 -12.75 9.80
N ASN A 307 -27.07 -12.36 8.55
CA ASN A 307 -25.86 -11.62 8.19
C ASN A 307 -25.83 -10.22 8.82
N ALA A 308 -26.97 -9.52 8.85
CA ALA A 308 -27.08 -8.21 9.52
C ALA A 308 -26.71 -8.30 11.01
N CYS A 309 -27.35 -9.26 11.72
CA CYS A 309 -27.06 -9.49 13.15
C CYS A 309 -25.59 -9.88 13.38
N PHE A 310 -25.02 -10.74 12.54
CA PHE A 310 -23.62 -11.15 12.64
C PHE A 310 -22.67 -9.97 12.40
N MET A 311 -22.95 -9.12 11.44
CA MET A 311 -22.12 -7.93 11.15
C MET A 311 -22.12 -6.96 12.31
N ASP A 312 -23.29 -6.74 12.94
CA ASP A 312 -23.42 -5.83 14.07
C ASP A 312 -22.75 -6.36 15.35
N SER A 313 -22.88 -7.63 15.64
CA SER A 313 -22.39 -8.22 16.90
C SER A 313 -20.94 -8.69 16.84
N GLU A 314 -20.47 -9.22 15.69
CA GLU A 314 -19.22 -9.96 15.63
C GLU A 314 -18.12 -9.25 14.83
N ILE A 315 -18.46 -8.31 13.94
CA ILE A 315 -17.46 -7.65 13.11
C ILE A 315 -17.08 -6.28 13.71
N SER A 316 -15.89 -6.21 14.27
CA SER A 316 -15.39 -4.97 14.84
C SER A 316 -15.34 -3.83 13.80
N GLY A 317 -15.95 -2.70 14.15
CA GLY A 317 -15.98 -1.52 13.29
C GLY A 317 -17.13 -1.48 12.28
N ILE A 318 -18.01 -2.48 12.26
CA ILE A 318 -19.26 -2.45 11.50
C ILE A 318 -20.42 -2.39 12.51
N ASN A 319 -21.29 -1.45 12.34
CA ASN A 319 -22.53 -1.33 13.09
C ASN A 319 -23.67 -1.26 12.09
N VAL A 320 -24.73 -2.04 12.32
CA VAL A 320 -25.93 -2.08 11.49
C VAL A 320 -27.10 -1.53 12.31
N SER A 321 -27.87 -0.60 11.76
CA SER A 321 -29.02 -0.05 12.50
C SER A 321 -30.15 -1.10 12.62
N ASP A 322 -30.89 -1.04 13.74
CA ASP A 322 -32.02 -1.91 13.98
C ASP A 322 -33.05 -1.85 12.84
N GLU A 323 -33.25 -0.68 12.24
CA GLU A 323 -34.15 -0.51 11.08
C GLU A 323 -33.70 -1.35 9.90
N ILE A 324 -32.40 -1.35 9.58
CA ILE A 324 -31.86 -2.18 8.49
C ILE A 324 -32.00 -3.66 8.85
N ILE A 325 -31.71 -4.05 10.09
CA ILE A 325 -31.85 -5.46 10.53
C ILE A 325 -33.29 -5.94 10.34
N GLU A 326 -34.29 -5.19 10.81
CA GLU A 326 -35.70 -5.55 10.73
C GLU A 326 -36.21 -5.63 9.28
N MET A 327 -35.67 -4.82 8.36
CA MET A 327 -36.02 -4.89 6.93
C MET A 327 -35.74 -6.26 6.30
N TYR A 328 -34.80 -7.05 6.84
CA TYR A 328 -34.42 -8.36 6.34
C TYR A 328 -35.19 -9.52 6.98
N LYS A 329 -36.02 -9.25 7.97
CA LYS A 329 -36.78 -10.29 8.67
C LYS A 329 -37.79 -10.95 7.74
N ASP A 330 -37.88 -12.29 7.83
CA ASP A 330 -38.81 -13.13 7.08
C ASP A 330 -38.72 -13.00 5.54
N LYS A 331 -37.63 -12.48 4.99
CA LYS A 331 -37.42 -12.36 3.55
C LYS A 331 -36.73 -13.56 2.94
N THR A 332 -37.10 -13.87 1.73
CA THR A 332 -36.43 -14.88 0.87
C THR A 332 -35.04 -14.41 0.46
N LYS A 333 -34.20 -15.31 -0.07
CA LYS A 333 -32.87 -14.97 -0.57
C LYS A 333 -32.91 -13.95 -1.70
N GLU A 334 -33.89 -14.06 -2.58
CA GLU A 334 -34.10 -13.19 -3.75
C GLU A 334 -34.51 -11.79 -3.29
N GLU A 335 -35.44 -11.70 -2.35
CA GLU A 335 -35.86 -10.42 -1.74
C GLU A 335 -34.71 -9.77 -0.99
N CYS A 336 -33.93 -10.54 -0.21
CA CYS A 336 -32.73 -10.03 0.47
C CYS A 336 -31.70 -9.49 -0.53
N ALA A 337 -31.50 -10.18 -1.65
CA ALA A 337 -30.55 -9.72 -2.69
C ALA A 337 -31.02 -8.43 -3.36
N ALA A 338 -32.32 -8.28 -3.62
CA ALA A 338 -32.89 -7.03 -4.16
C ALA A 338 -32.76 -5.88 -3.15
N LEU A 339 -33.13 -6.12 -1.91
CA LEU A 339 -33.02 -5.15 -0.83
C LEU A 339 -31.58 -4.73 -0.55
N ALA A 340 -30.61 -5.65 -0.64
CA ALA A 340 -29.18 -5.34 -0.51
C ALA A 340 -28.72 -4.31 -1.54
N VAL A 341 -29.20 -4.44 -2.79
CA VAL A 341 -28.88 -3.45 -3.85
C VAL A 341 -29.56 -2.11 -3.56
N GLU A 342 -30.85 -2.14 -3.23
CA GLU A 342 -31.64 -0.93 -2.94
C GLU A 342 -31.05 -0.11 -1.79
N ILE A 343 -30.81 -0.74 -0.64
CA ILE A 343 -30.22 -0.08 0.54
C ILE A 343 -28.82 0.47 0.21
N SER A 344 -27.98 -0.30 -0.48
CA SER A 344 -26.63 0.13 -0.82
C SER A 344 -26.62 1.34 -1.74
N VAL A 345 -27.52 1.39 -2.72
CA VAL A 345 -27.68 2.54 -3.63
C VAL A 345 -28.22 3.75 -2.87
N GLU A 346 -29.17 3.54 -1.96
CA GLU A 346 -29.70 4.64 -1.14
C GLU A 346 -28.63 5.21 -0.19
N ILE A 347 -27.81 4.35 0.43
CA ILE A 347 -26.65 4.79 1.20
C ILE A 347 -25.69 5.61 0.33
N ALA A 348 -25.39 5.14 -0.88
CA ALA A 348 -24.51 5.87 -1.79
C ALA A 348 -25.04 7.26 -2.10
N LYS A 349 -26.33 7.41 -2.40
CA LYS A 349 -26.98 8.70 -2.60
C LYS A 349 -26.87 9.60 -1.36
N ARG A 350 -27.09 9.03 -0.19
CA ARG A 350 -27.06 9.77 1.08
C ARG A 350 -25.67 10.27 1.45
N VAL A 351 -24.60 9.50 1.17
CA VAL A 351 -23.23 9.91 1.50
C VAL A 351 -22.58 10.80 0.45
N LYS A 352 -23.18 10.94 -0.73
CA LYS A 352 -22.59 11.56 -1.91
C LYS A 352 -21.97 12.94 -1.62
N ASP A 353 -22.59 13.79 -0.83
CA ASP A 353 -22.11 15.14 -0.55
C ASP A 353 -21.00 15.16 0.54
N PHE A 354 -20.70 14.02 1.16
CA PHE A 354 -19.74 13.88 2.24
C PHE A 354 -18.56 12.96 1.90
N CYS A 355 -18.44 12.54 0.63
CA CYS A 355 -17.34 11.72 0.16
C CYS A 355 -16.86 12.13 -1.23
N ASP A 356 -15.70 11.64 -1.63
CA ASP A 356 -15.11 11.85 -2.96
C ASP A 356 -15.29 10.62 -3.86
N GLY A 357 -15.90 9.58 -3.37
CA GLY A 357 -16.17 8.34 -4.08
C GLY A 357 -16.69 7.24 -3.16
N TYR A 358 -16.86 6.06 -3.71
CA TYR A 358 -17.47 4.91 -3.04
C TYR A 358 -16.47 3.76 -2.91
N TYR A 359 -16.50 3.10 -1.76
CA TYR A 359 -15.73 1.90 -1.46
C TYR A 359 -16.70 0.75 -1.20
N LEU A 360 -16.90 -0.10 -2.20
CA LEU A 360 -17.85 -1.21 -2.15
C LEU A 360 -17.14 -2.48 -1.69
N ILE A 361 -17.59 -3.02 -0.56
CA ILE A 361 -17.03 -4.24 0.03
C ILE A 361 -17.87 -5.44 -0.41
N THR A 362 -17.24 -6.44 -1.04
CA THR A 362 -17.94 -7.59 -1.62
C THR A 362 -18.20 -8.67 -0.57
N PRO A 363 -19.43 -8.89 -0.12
CA PRO A 363 -19.73 -9.94 0.85
C PRO A 363 -19.71 -11.31 0.19
N PHE A 364 -19.04 -12.30 0.80
CA PHE A 364 -19.05 -13.71 0.37
C PHE A 364 -18.66 -13.93 -1.12
N GLY A 365 -17.97 -12.98 -1.73
CA GLY A 365 -17.62 -13.01 -3.15
C GLY A 365 -18.84 -12.84 -4.09
N ARG A 366 -19.92 -12.16 -3.63
CA ARG A 366 -21.13 -11.83 -4.39
C ARG A 366 -20.93 -10.61 -5.28
N ALA A 367 -19.96 -10.71 -6.19
CA ALA A 367 -19.67 -9.64 -7.15
C ALA A 367 -20.86 -9.33 -8.09
N ASP A 368 -21.79 -10.27 -8.27
CA ASP A 368 -23.06 -10.05 -8.99
C ASP A 368 -23.93 -8.96 -8.33
N ILE A 369 -24.00 -8.94 -7.00
CA ILE A 369 -24.70 -7.89 -6.24
C ILE A 369 -23.97 -6.55 -6.37
N ILE A 370 -22.63 -6.56 -6.20
CA ILE A 370 -21.83 -5.35 -6.37
C ILE A 370 -21.98 -4.76 -7.77
N GLY A 371 -22.02 -5.61 -8.81
CA GLY A 371 -22.25 -5.15 -10.18
C GLY A 371 -23.55 -4.36 -10.35
N LYS A 372 -24.65 -4.83 -9.72
CA LYS A 372 -25.94 -4.12 -9.71
C LYS A 372 -25.89 -2.81 -8.92
N ILE A 373 -25.15 -2.78 -7.79
CA ILE A 373 -24.95 -1.57 -6.99
C ILE A 373 -24.17 -0.54 -7.82
N VAL A 374 -23.08 -0.96 -8.51
CA VAL A 374 -22.32 -0.09 -9.42
C VAL A 374 -23.20 0.52 -10.49
N GLU A 375 -24.07 -0.27 -11.13
CA GLU A 375 -25.05 0.22 -12.11
C GLU A 375 -26.01 1.25 -11.51
N GLY A 376 -26.52 0.98 -10.31
CA GLY A 376 -27.39 1.90 -9.56
C GLY A 376 -26.67 3.21 -9.22
N ILE A 377 -25.42 3.15 -8.76
CA ILE A 377 -24.60 4.33 -8.47
C ILE A 377 -24.38 5.15 -9.75
N LYS A 378 -23.98 4.51 -10.83
CA LYS A 378 -23.73 5.19 -12.10
C LYS A 378 -24.96 5.89 -12.66
N LYS A 379 -26.12 5.28 -12.47
CA LYS A 379 -27.38 5.86 -12.94
C LYS A 379 -27.70 7.21 -12.29
N PHE A 380 -27.44 7.39 -10.99
CA PHE A 380 -27.69 8.68 -10.35
C PHE A 380 -26.48 9.64 -10.38
N GLU A 381 -25.24 9.15 -10.55
CA GLU A 381 -24.07 10.02 -10.67
C GLU A 381 -23.86 10.58 -12.08
N TYR A 382 -24.12 9.76 -13.12
CA TYR A 382 -23.80 10.08 -14.51
C TYR A 382 -25.00 10.01 -15.46
N GLY A 383 -26.14 9.51 -15.00
CA GLY A 383 -27.35 9.41 -15.78
C GLY A 383 -28.10 10.74 -15.74
N GLY A 384 -27.82 11.60 -16.73
CA GLY A 384 -28.91 12.36 -17.28
C GLY A 384 -29.78 11.40 -18.08
N ASP A 385 -31.07 11.44 -17.85
CA ASP A 385 -32.26 10.89 -18.50
C ASP A 385 -32.16 9.60 -19.32
#